data_a1c984096cdea89928723719ba3f2708
#
_entry.id   a1c984096cdea89928723719ba3f2708
#
_cell.length_a   1.000
_cell.length_b   1.000
_cell.length_c   1.000
_cell.angle_alpha   90.00
_cell.angle_beta   90.00
_cell.angle_gamma   90.00
#
_symmetry.space_group_name_H-M   'P 1'
#
loop_
_entity.id
_entity.type
_entity.pdbx_description
1 polymer ?
#
loop_
_entity_poly.entity_id
_entity_poly.type
_entity_poly.pdbx_seq_one_letter_code
_entity_poly.pdbx_strand_id
1 'polypeptide(L)'
;NYPKGGGGVISQKLVKGLERHGGSIRYKARVTQVLIEKGEAVGVKLADGEIIYAKRVISNATRWDTFSGEVGAAKGEGQALVGSDQTPAKEQVWRRRYVPSPSFLSLHLGVRADVIPAGTHCHHLLLEDWERMEDEQGVIFVSMPSLLDPDLAPSGHHIVHTFTPSSMEAWKGLSPSDYKAKKEADAARMIQRLEAILPGLSEAITHKEIGTPRSHRRFLGRFQGSYGPIPAMQLPGLLPMPFNRTGVKHLYCVGDSCFPGQGLNAVAFSGFACAHRVGADLGLNPWALPA
;
A
#
# COMPACT_ATOMS: atom_id res chain seq x y z
N ASN A 1 17.77 10.31 0.34
CA ASN A 1 17.23 11.55 -0.23
C ASN A 1 15.72 11.59 -0.02
N TYR A 2 15.23 12.72 0.46
CA TYR A 2 13.80 12.99 0.63
C TYR A 2 13.32 13.89 -0.51
N PRO A 3 12.18 13.63 -1.15
CA PRO A 3 11.69 14.52 -2.20
C PRO A 3 11.18 15.83 -1.56
N LYS A 4 11.65 16.97 -2.05
CA LYS A 4 11.12 18.28 -1.64
C LYS A 4 9.62 18.35 -1.94
N GLY A 5 8.80 18.74 -0.96
CA GLY A 5 7.35 18.73 -1.03
C GLY A 5 6.70 17.39 -0.63
N GLY A 6 7.50 16.47 -0.07
CA GLY A 6 7.03 15.20 0.47
C GLY A 6 6.77 14.10 -0.57
N GLY A 7 6.36 12.92 -0.12
CA GLY A 7 6.16 11.74 -0.98
C GLY A 7 5.10 11.90 -2.07
N GLY A 8 4.09 12.73 -1.83
CA GLY A 8 3.02 13.01 -2.80
C GLY A 8 3.49 13.64 -4.11
N VAL A 9 4.61 14.35 -4.09
CA VAL A 9 5.20 14.97 -5.29
C VAL A 9 5.57 13.93 -6.34
N ILE A 10 5.97 12.73 -5.94
CA ILE A 10 6.33 11.64 -6.86
C ILE A 10 5.13 11.27 -7.72
N SER A 11 3.97 11.00 -7.09
CA SER A 11 2.73 10.67 -7.82
C SER A 11 2.28 11.82 -8.71
N GLN A 12 2.36 13.07 -8.23
CA GLN A 12 2.01 14.26 -9.04
C GLN A 12 2.89 14.40 -10.29
N LYS A 13 4.19 14.13 -10.16
CA LYS A 13 5.11 14.16 -11.30
C LYS A 13 4.85 13.06 -12.30
N LEU A 14 4.50 11.86 -11.82
CA LEU A 14 4.11 10.74 -12.69
C LEU A 14 2.82 11.05 -13.46
N VAL A 15 1.80 11.64 -12.79
CA VAL A 15 0.57 12.09 -13.45
C VAL A 15 0.89 13.09 -14.57
N LYS A 16 1.67 14.13 -14.27
CA LYS A 16 2.08 15.13 -15.28
C LYS A 16 2.85 14.50 -16.44
N GLY A 17 3.69 13.49 -16.15
CA GLY A 17 4.39 12.73 -17.18
C GLY A 17 3.43 11.96 -18.07
N LEU A 18 2.48 11.24 -17.48
CA LEU A 18 1.44 10.50 -18.20
C LEU A 18 0.65 11.41 -19.15
N GLU A 19 0.14 12.55 -18.65
CA GLU A 19 -0.63 13.52 -19.43
C GLU A 19 0.19 14.13 -20.57
N ARG A 20 1.46 14.45 -20.32
CA ARG A 20 2.38 14.97 -21.37
C ARG A 20 2.56 14.00 -22.53
N HIS A 21 2.46 12.69 -22.26
CA HIS A 21 2.55 11.65 -23.29
C HIS A 21 1.18 11.20 -23.82
N GLY A 22 0.12 11.99 -23.62
CA GLY A 22 -1.21 11.73 -24.17
C GLY A 22 -2.04 10.72 -23.37
N GLY A 23 -1.55 10.30 -22.19
CA GLY A 23 -2.34 9.50 -21.27
C GLY A 23 -3.36 10.35 -20.52
N SER A 24 -4.35 9.71 -19.92
CA SER A 24 -5.36 10.37 -19.09
C SER A 24 -5.52 9.65 -17.76
N ILE A 25 -5.96 10.41 -16.75
CA ILE A 25 -6.26 9.87 -15.42
C ILE A 25 -7.72 10.18 -15.10
N ARG A 26 -8.44 9.18 -14.56
CA ARG A 26 -9.80 9.32 -14.12
C ARG A 26 -9.89 8.98 -12.64
N TYR A 27 -10.14 9.98 -11.82
CA TYR A 27 -10.37 9.82 -10.39
C TYR A 27 -11.82 9.43 -10.11
N LYS A 28 -12.06 8.91 -8.89
CA LYS A 28 -13.41 8.47 -8.45
C LYS A 28 -14.03 7.40 -9.35
N ALA A 29 -13.23 6.71 -10.14
CA ALA A 29 -13.63 5.65 -11.06
C ALA A 29 -13.28 4.28 -10.46
N ARG A 30 -14.16 3.78 -9.58
CA ARG A 30 -13.94 2.48 -8.93
C ARG A 30 -14.19 1.34 -9.91
N VAL A 31 -13.15 0.60 -10.27
CA VAL A 31 -13.27 -0.64 -11.01
C VAL A 31 -13.81 -1.74 -10.10
N THR A 32 -14.83 -2.45 -10.56
CA THR A 32 -15.48 -3.56 -9.85
C THR A 32 -15.25 -4.92 -10.51
N GLN A 33 -14.86 -4.91 -11.81
CA GLN A 33 -14.64 -6.15 -12.56
C GLN A 33 -13.65 -5.92 -13.70
N VAL A 34 -12.79 -6.92 -13.94
CA VAL A 34 -12.07 -7.09 -15.22
C VAL A 34 -12.94 -7.94 -16.13
N LEU A 35 -13.22 -7.43 -17.33
CA LEU A 35 -13.99 -8.16 -18.34
C LEU A 35 -13.09 -9.13 -19.07
N ILE A 36 -13.49 -10.40 -19.10
CA ILE A 36 -12.75 -11.49 -19.74
C ILE A 36 -13.65 -12.14 -20.77
N GLU A 37 -13.18 -12.19 -22.02
CA GLU A 37 -13.82 -12.87 -23.12
C GLU A 37 -12.84 -13.87 -23.74
N LYS A 38 -13.26 -15.12 -23.91
CA LYS A 38 -12.44 -16.18 -24.49
C LYS A 38 -11.05 -16.33 -23.85
N GLY A 39 -10.94 -16.08 -22.51
CA GLY A 39 -9.68 -16.16 -21.77
C GLY A 39 -8.76 -14.94 -21.87
N GLU A 40 -9.20 -13.86 -22.48
CA GLU A 40 -8.48 -12.61 -22.64
C GLU A 40 -9.16 -11.46 -21.92
N ALA A 41 -8.41 -10.61 -21.22
CA ALA A 41 -8.94 -9.38 -20.66
C ALA A 41 -9.19 -8.37 -21.80
N VAL A 42 -10.42 -7.85 -21.87
CA VAL A 42 -10.88 -6.95 -22.91
C VAL A 42 -11.26 -5.56 -22.39
N GLY A 43 -11.29 -5.37 -21.09
CA GLY A 43 -11.65 -4.11 -20.47
C GLY A 43 -11.98 -4.23 -18.99
N VAL A 44 -12.62 -3.20 -18.46
CA VAL A 44 -13.05 -3.11 -17.06
C VAL A 44 -14.48 -2.58 -16.95
N LYS A 45 -15.16 -2.95 -15.87
CA LYS A 45 -16.46 -2.39 -15.49
C LYS A 45 -16.29 -1.54 -14.23
N LEU A 46 -16.87 -0.35 -14.26
CA LEU A 46 -16.91 0.57 -13.14
C LEU A 46 -18.12 0.32 -12.22
N ALA A 47 -18.09 0.89 -11.04
CA ALA A 47 -19.16 0.76 -10.05
C ALA A 47 -20.49 1.41 -10.47
N ASP A 48 -20.45 2.40 -11.33
CA ASP A 48 -21.62 3.05 -11.94
C ASP A 48 -22.20 2.27 -13.13
N GLY A 49 -21.57 1.15 -13.50
CA GLY A 49 -21.99 0.28 -14.59
C GLY A 49 -21.31 0.59 -15.93
N GLU A 50 -20.56 1.68 -16.06
CA GLU A 50 -19.82 2.01 -17.28
C GLU A 50 -18.80 0.92 -17.60
N ILE A 51 -18.64 0.63 -18.89
CA ILE A 51 -17.68 -0.32 -19.44
C ILE A 51 -16.62 0.43 -20.23
N ILE A 52 -15.34 0.16 -19.92
CA ILE A 52 -14.21 0.72 -20.65
C ILE A 52 -13.45 -0.44 -21.30
N TYR A 53 -13.45 -0.50 -22.62
CA TYR A 53 -12.70 -1.48 -23.38
C TYR A 53 -11.23 -1.08 -23.54
N ALA A 54 -10.34 -2.05 -23.49
CA ALA A 54 -8.91 -1.84 -23.61
C ALA A 54 -8.20 -3.07 -24.22
N LYS A 55 -7.15 -2.83 -25.01
CA LYS A 55 -6.30 -3.90 -25.58
C LYS A 55 -5.51 -4.65 -24.50
N ARG A 56 -5.22 -4.00 -23.39
CA ARG A 56 -4.46 -4.54 -22.25
C ARG A 56 -5.03 -3.94 -20.97
N VAL A 57 -5.10 -4.73 -19.92
CA VAL A 57 -5.49 -4.31 -18.58
C VAL A 57 -4.34 -4.52 -17.63
N ILE A 58 -4.02 -3.52 -16.82
CA ILE A 58 -2.98 -3.58 -15.79
C ILE A 58 -3.64 -3.30 -14.45
N SER A 59 -3.64 -4.28 -13.56
CA SER A 59 -4.18 -4.15 -12.21
C SER A 59 -3.07 -3.79 -11.23
N ASN A 60 -3.25 -2.68 -10.49
CA ASN A 60 -2.45 -2.34 -9.31
C ASN A 60 -3.21 -2.61 -8.00
N ALA A 61 -4.39 -3.24 -8.07
CA ALA A 61 -4.98 -3.86 -6.88
C ALA A 61 -4.07 -5.00 -6.40
N THR A 62 -4.16 -5.36 -5.12
CA THR A 62 -3.37 -6.52 -4.68
C THR A 62 -3.73 -7.74 -5.52
N ARG A 63 -2.80 -8.68 -5.65
CA ARG A 63 -3.08 -9.88 -6.45
C ARG A 63 -4.22 -10.71 -5.86
N TRP A 64 -4.42 -10.64 -4.54
CA TRP A 64 -5.59 -11.24 -3.86
C TRP A 64 -6.90 -10.55 -4.23
N ASP A 65 -6.91 -9.21 -4.37
CA ASP A 65 -8.10 -8.46 -4.79
C ASP A 65 -8.32 -8.54 -6.31
N THR A 66 -7.28 -8.83 -7.09
CA THR A 66 -7.42 -9.04 -8.53
C THR A 66 -8.06 -10.38 -8.84
N PHE A 67 -7.67 -11.45 -8.11
CA PHE A 67 -8.16 -12.80 -8.37
C PHE A 67 -8.99 -13.33 -7.20
N SER A 68 -10.23 -13.75 -7.48
CA SER A 68 -11.10 -14.42 -6.51
C SER A 68 -10.58 -15.81 -6.18
N GLY A 69 -10.51 -16.13 -4.90
CA GLY A 69 -10.43 -17.49 -4.42
C GLY A 69 -11.70 -17.81 -3.65
N GLU A 70 -12.04 -19.10 -3.52
CA GLU A 70 -13.29 -19.60 -2.96
C GLU A 70 -13.56 -19.29 -1.49
N VAL A 71 -12.65 -18.70 -0.76
CA VAL A 71 -12.82 -18.57 0.69
C VAL A 71 -13.23 -17.16 1.03
N GLY A 72 -14.54 -17.01 1.24
CA GLY A 72 -15.11 -16.08 2.18
C GLY A 72 -14.55 -14.65 2.12
N ALA A 73 -14.89 -13.92 1.07
CA ALA A 73 -15.00 -12.47 1.27
C ALA A 73 -16.02 -12.28 2.40
N ALA A 74 -15.53 -12.02 3.61
CA ALA A 74 -16.39 -11.56 4.69
C ALA A 74 -17.15 -10.33 4.17
N LYS A 75 -18.43 -10.19 4.51
CA LYS A 75 -19.22 -9.00 4.15
C LYS A 75 -18.39 -7.75 4.44
N GLY A 76 -17.94 -7.04 3.41
CA GLY A 76 -17.07 -5.86 3.54
C GLY A 76 -15.63 -6.02 2.99
N GLU A 77 -15.16 -7.22 2.67
CA GLU A 77 -13.97 -7.42 1.85
C GLU A 77 -14.38 -7.27 0.38
N GLY A 78 -13.74 -6.35 -0.35
CA GLY A 78 -14.10 -6.06 -1.73
C GLY A 78 -14.12 -7.34 -2.59
N GLN A 79 -15.11 -7.45 -3.45
CA GLN A 79 -15.19 -8.52 -4.44
C GLN A 79 -13.95 -8.47 -5.33
N ALA A 80 -13.33 -9.62 -5.60
CA ALA A 80 -12.20 -9.69 -6.51
C ALA A 80 -12.60 -9.23 -7.92
N LEU A 81 -11.61 -8.67 -8.65
CA LEU A 81 -11.86 -8.11 -9.98
C LEU A 81 -12.09 -9.18 -11.06
N VAL A 82 -11.55 -10.38 -10.86
CA VAL A 82 -11.76 -11.56 -11.72
C VAL A 82 -12.54 -12.58 -10.92
N GLY A 83 -13.65 -13.06 -11.48
CA GLY A 83 -14.50 -14.06 -10.83
C GLY A 83 -13.80 -15.40 -10.59
N SER A 84 -14.31 -16.20 -9.65
CA SER A 84 -13.72 -17.50 -9.30
C SER A 84 -13.70 -18.49 -10.47
N ASP A 85 -14.74 -18.47 -11.30
CA ASP A 85 -14.91 -19.26 -12.51
C ASP A 85 -13.90 -18.91 -13.61
N GLN A 86 -13.40 -17.69 -13.61
CA GLN A 86 -12.42 -17.17 -14.59
C GLN A 86 -11.00 -17.05 -14.02
N THR A 87 -10.81 -17.36 -12.73
CA THR A 87 -9.51 -17.31 -12.08
C THR A 87 -8.66 -18.52 -12.45
N PRO A 88 -7.51 -18.35 -13.14
CA PRO A 88 -6.67 -19.46 -13.55
C PRO A 88 -6.13 -20.27 -12.38
N ALA A 89 -5.95 -21.58 -12.56
CA ALA A 89 -5.40 -22.48 -11.55
C ALA A 89 -4.04 -22.00 -10.99
N LYS A 90 -3.19 -21.39 -11.82
CA LYS A 90 -1.92 -20.79 -11.41
C LYS A 90 -2.12 -19.69 -10.35
N GLU A 91 -3.14 -18.85 -10.50
CA GLU A 91 -3.43 -17.77 -9.57
C GLU A 91 -4.03 -18.32 -8.26
N GLN A 92 -4.83 -19.39 -8.33
CA GLN A 92 -5.34 -20.08 -7.16
C GLN A 92 -4.21 -20.73 -6.34
N VAL A 93 -3.22 -21.35 -7.01
CA VAL A 93 -2.04 -21.93 -6.37
C VAL A 93 -1.21 -20.82 -5.70
N TRP A 94 -0.97 -19.72 -6.39
CA TRP A 94 -0.27 -18.56 -5.82
C TRP A 94 -0.95 -18.09 -4.54
N ARG A 95 -2.25 -17.88 -4.57
CA ARG A 95 -3.03 -17.39 -3.45
C ARG A 95 -2.92 -18.26 -2.19
N ARG A 96 -2.82 -19.59 -2.34
CA ARG A 96 -2.66 -20.53 -1.22
C ARG A 96 -1.25 -20.52 -0.64
N ARG A 97 -0.25 -20.15 -1.42
CA ARG A 97 1.17 -20.22 -1.04
C ARG A 97 1.69 -18.93 -0.42
N TYR A 98 1.07 -17.81 -0.73
CA TYR A 98 1.55 -16.51 -0.25
C TYR A 98 0.69 -16.00 0.89
N VAL A 99 1.36 -15.61 1.97
CA VAL A 99 0.73 -15.02 3.15
C VAL A 99 0.83 -13.50 3.04
N PRO A 100 -0.27 -12.74 3.24
CA PRO A 100 -0.20 -11.29 3.28
C PRO A 100 0.70 -10.83 4.43
N SER A 101 1.49 -9.79 4.20
CA SER A 101 2.22 -9.14 5.28
C SER A 101 1.26 -8.51 6.28
N PRO A 102 1.69 -8.24 7.52
CA PRO A 102 0.91 -7.42 8.43
C PRO A 102 0.54 -6.07 7.80
N SER A 103 -0.56 -5.50 8.27
CA SER A 103 -0.90 -4.10 8.07
C SER A 103 -0.21 -3.25 9.13
N PHE A 104 -0.63 -1.99 9.24
CA PHE A 104 -0.09 -1.07 10.22
C PHE A 104 -1.18 -0.35 11.01
N LEU A 105 -0.87 -0.07 12.28
CA LEU A 105 -1.43 1.05 13.01
C LEU A 105 -0.51 2.24 12.80
N SER A 106 -1.02 3.35 12.31
CA SER A 106 -0.23 4.55 12.01
C SER A 106 -0.77 5.77 12.72
N LEU A 107 0.14 6.64 13.16
CA LEU A 107 -0.19 7.97 13.66
C LEU A 107 0.44 9.02 12.76
N HIS A 108 -0.33 10.05 12.46
CA HIS A 108 0.11 11.27 11.79
C HIS A 108 -0.12 12.41 12.77
N LEU A 109 0.96 12.93 13.34
CA LEU A 109 0.91 13.96 14.36
C LEU A 109 1.47 15.27 13.82
N GLY A 110 0.76 16.37 14.07
CA GLY A 110 1.32 17.72 14.04
C GLY A 110 1.69 18.10 15.47
N VAL A 111 2.93 18.51 15.69
CA VAL A 111 3.44 18.81 17.04
C VAL A 111 4.12 20.16 17.06
N ARG A 112 4.11 20.84 18.21
CA ARG A 112 4.92 22.06 18.38
C ARG A 112 6.41 21.74 18.28
N ALA A 113 7.17 22.64 17.71
CA ALA A 113 8.60 22.44 17.46
C ALA A 113 9.47 22.42 18.72
N ASP A 114 8.98 23.00 19.82
CA ASP A 114 9.71 23.10 21.10
C ASP A 114 9.98 21.73 21.76
N VAL A 115 9.23 20.69 21.40
CA VAL A 115 9.41 19.33 21.94
C VAL A 115 10.36 18.47 21.08
N ILE A 116 10.86 19.00 19.97
CA ILE A 116 11.83 18.28 19.13
C ILE A 116 13.24 18.70 19.55
N PRO A 117 14.02 17.83 20.17
CA PRO A 117 15.38 18.17 20.62
C PRO A 117 16.28 18.59 19.45
N ALA A 118 17.15 19.55 19.69
CA ALA A 118 18.14 19.94 18.69
C ALA A 118 19.01 18.76 18.27
N GLY A 119 19.22 18.60 16.96
CA GLY A 119 20.00 17.49 16.40
C GLY A 119 19.20 16.17 16.25
N THR A 120 17.90 16.18 16.49
CA THR A 120 17.05 15.02 16.26
C THR A 120 17.14 14.54 14.80
N HIS A 121 17.34 13.25 14.59
CA HIS A 121 17.35 12.65 13.27
C HIS A 121 15.93 12.52 12.69
N CYS A 122 15.84 12.52 11.38
CA CYS A 122 14.54 12.37 10.68
C CYS A 122 13.88 11.00 10.94
N HIS A 123 14.67 9.95 11.15
CA HIS A 123 14.16 8.59 11.32
C HIS A 123 14.64 7.96 12.62
N HIS A 124 13.72 7.31 13.33
CA HIS A 124 13.99 6.49 14.51
C HIS A 124 13.28 5.16 14.40
N LEU A 125 13.85 4.18 15.07
CA LEU A 125 13.27 2.88 15.29
C LEU A 125 13.26 2.62 16.80
N LEU A 126 12.07 2.49 17.38
CA LEU A 126 11.92 2.16 18.80
C LEU A 126 11.65 0.66 18.89
N LEU A 127 12.60 -0.04 19.51
CA LEU A 127 12.53 -1.47 19.76
C LEU A 127 12.96 -1.70 21.21
N GLU A 128 12.09 -2.26 22.02
CA GLU A 128 12.38 -2.52 23.43
C GLU A 128 13.00 -3.90 23.63
N ASP A 129 12.54 -4.87 22.85
CA ASP A 129 12.95 -6.26 22.98
C ASP A 129 12.99 -6.92 21.58
N TRP A 130 14.12 -7.49 21.21
CA TRP A 130 14.32 -8.18 19.94
C TRP A 130 13.43 -9.42 19.80
N GLU A 131 13.21 -10.13 20.90
CA GLU A 131 12.38 -11.35 20.92
C GLU A 131 10.89 -11.02 20.68
N ARG A 132 10.50 -9.78 20.93
CA ARG A 132 9.13 -9.28 20.81
C ARG A 132 8.92 -8.31 19.65
N MET A 133 9.85 -8.23 18.72
CA MET A 133 9.80 -7.31 17.60
C MET A 133 8.54 -7.49 16.74
N GLU A 134 8.05 -8.72 16.59
CA GLU A 134 6.87 -9.06 15.79
C GLU A 134 5.53 -8.95 16.57
N ASP A 135 5.58 -8.70 17.87
CA ASP A 135 4.39 -8.47 18.69
C ASP A 135 3.66 -7.18 18.26
N GLU A 136 2.39 -7.08 18.64
CA GLU A 136 1.62 -5.85 18.45
C GLU A 136 2.34 -4.69 19.16
N GLN A 137 2.72 -3.65 18.43
CA GLN A 137 3.56 -2.54 18.87
C GLN A 137 4.98 -2.93 19.33
N GLY A 138 5.49 -4.12 19.03
CA GLY A 138 6.85 -4.55 19.38
C GLY A 138 7.92 -3.61 18.82
N VAL A 139 7.72 -3.11 17.62
CA VAL A 139 8.57 -2.10 16.97
C VAL A 139 7.73 -0.89 16.52
N ILE A 140 8.27 0.32 16.72
CA ILE A 140 7.66 1.56 16.23
C ILE A 140 8.64 2.27 15.30
N PHE A 141 8.20 2.51 14.07
CA PHE A 141 8.93 3.33 13.10
C PHE A 141 8.48 4.77 13.22
N VAL A 142 9.44 5.71 13.24
CA VAL A 142 9.19 7.14 13.36
C VAL A 142 9.88 7.87 12.22
N SER A 143 9.20 8.83 11.62
CA SER A 143 9.73 9.69 10.58
C SER A 143 9.26 11.12 10.80
N MET A 144 10.20 12.07 10.78
CA MET A 144 9.96 13.49 10.94
C MET A 144 10.43 14.27 9.70
N PRO A 145 9.68 14.18 8.56
CA PRO A 145 10.13 14.72 7.28
C PRO A 145 10.29 16.24 7.29
N SER A 146 9.56 16.95 8.13
CA SER A 146 9.68 18.41 8.30
C SER A 146 11.04 18.88 8.86
N LEU A 147 11.85 17.97 9.42
CA LEU A 147 13.26 18.28 9.76
C LEU A 147 14.14 18.44 8.52
N LEU A 148 13.78 17.82 7.42
CA LEU A 148 14.51 17.89 6.14
C LEU A 148 13.87 18.88 5.16
N ASP A 149 12.57 19.09 5.27
CA ASP A 149 11.78 19.99 4.44
C ASP A 149 10.78 20.75 5.34
N PRO A 150 11.20 21.90 5.92
CA PRO A 150 10.37 22.68 6.84
C PRO A 150 9.03 23.13 6.25
N ASP A 151 8.95 23.30 4.92
CA ASP A 151 7.72 23.70 4.23
C ASP A 151 6.58 22.66 4.33
N LEU A 152 6.86 21.44 4.84
CA LEU A 152 5.86 20.41 5.06
C LEU A 152 4.99 20.66 6.30
N ALA A 153 5.39 21.57 7.20
CA ALA A 153 4.64 21.88 8.42
C ALA A 153 4.45 23.43 8.55
N PRO A 154 3.41 23.86 9.24
CA PRO A 154 3.28 25.28 9.61
C PRO A 154 4.48 25.75 10.45
N SER A 155 4.78 27.06 10.40
CA SER A 155 5.84 27.65 11.23
C SER A 155 5.66 27.30 12.71
N GLY A 156 6.73 26.95 13.39
CA GLY A 156 6.72 26.51 14.80
C GLY A 156 6.17 25.11 15.05
N HIS A 157 5.98 24.32 14.00
CA HIS A 157 5.49 22.93 14.11
C HIS A 157 6.37 21.96 13.31
N HIS A 158 6.24 20.67 13.69
CA HIS A 158 6.80 19.54 12.94
C HIS A 158 5.75 18.46 12.69
N ILE A 159 6.02 17.62 11.71
CA ILE A 159 5.25 16.40 11.46
C ILE A 159 6.00 15.23 12.09
N VAL A 160 5.28 14.44 12.89
CA VAL A 160 5.74 13.12 13.36
C VAL A 160 4.82 12.07 12.76
N HIS A 161 5.35 11.35 11.79
CA HIS A 161 4.69 10.22 11.17
C HIS A 161 5.25 8.93 11.76
N THR A 162 4.40 8.11 12.35
CA THR A 162 4.81 6.87 13.02
C THR A 162 3.87 5.73 12.71
N PHE A 163 4.40 4.52 12.67
CA PHE A 163 3.60 3.32 12.48
C PHE A 163 4.24 2.11 13.16
N THR A 164 3.40 1.13 13.46
CA THR A 164 3.77 -0.16 14.02
C THR A 164 3.00 -1.28 13.31
N PRO A 165 3.55 -2.51 13.20
CA PRO A 165 2.80 -3.64 12.67
C PRO A 165 1.49 -3.88 13.41
N SER A 166 0.44 -4.19 12.65
CA SER A 166 -0.87 -4.57 13.18
C SER A 166 -1.58 -5.48 12.18
N SER A 167 -2.44 -6.36 12.66
CA SER A 167 -3.18 -7.29 11.81
C SER A 167 -4.64 -6.89 11.65
N MET A 168 -5.25 -7.18 10.48
CA MET A 168 -6.69 -6.99 10.29
C MET A 168 -7.51 -7.79 11.30
N GLU A 169 -7.01 -8.96 11.73
CA GLU A 169 -7.70 -9.84 12.67
C GLU A 169 -7.98 -9.16 14.02
N ALA A 170 -7.02 -8.36 14.51
CA ALA A 170 -7.17 -7.60 15.75
C ALA A 170 -8.29 -6.53 15.70
N TRP A 171 -8.81 -6.24 14.50
CA TRP A 171 -9.82 -5.19 14.27
C TRP A 171 -11.14 -5.74 13.71
N LYS A 172 -11.24 -7.05 13.44
CA LYS A 172 -12.48 -7.68 12.97
C LYS A 172 -13.52 -7.77 14.08
N GLY A 173 -14.80 -7.72 13.68
CA GLY A 173 -15.94 -7.97 14.57
C GLY A 173 -16.17 -6.93 15.65
N LEU A 174 -15.34 -5.90 15.77
CA LEU A 174 -15.50 -4.85 16.76
C LEU A 174 -16.75 -4.00 16.46
N SER A 175 -17.51 -3.71 17.48
CA SER A 175 -18.57 -2.70 17.42
C SER A 175 -17.97 -1.31 17.12
N PRO A 176 -18.75 -0.34 16.63
CA PRO A 176 -18.24 1.03 16.41
C PRO A 176 -17.62 1.66 17.67
N SER A 177 -18.19 1.40 18.87
CA SER A 177 -17.66 1.87 20.15
C SER A 177 -16.34 1.20 20.50
N ASP A 178 -16.26 -0.13 20.40
CA ASP A 178 -15.06 -0.89 20.72
C ASP A 178 -13.92 -0.58 19.74
N TYR A 179 -14.26 -0.41 18.46
CA TYR A 179 -13.29 0.04 17.47
C TYR A 179 -12.70 1.40 17.81
N LYS A 180 -13.54 2.36 18.21
CA LYS A 180 -13.07 3.69 18.61
C LYS A 180 -12.22 3.62 19.87
N ALA A 181 -12.66 2.89 20.88
CA ALA A 181 -11.93 2.72 22.15
C ALA A 181 -10.55 2.07 21.93
N LYS A 182 -10.50 0.95 21.19
CA LYS A 182 -9.22 0.29 20.84
C LYS A 182 -8.30 1.22 20.07
N LYS A 183 -8.82 1.93 19.09
CA LYS A 183 -8.07 2.87 18.24
C LYS A 183 -7.37 3.94 19.08
N GLU A 184 -8.10 4.56 20.02
CA GLU A 184 -7.55 5.59 20.90
C GLU A 184 -6.58 5.01 21.93
N ALA A 185 -6.89 3.85 22.52
CA ALA A 185 -6.02 3.19 23.48
C ALA A 185 -4.66 2.78 22.85
N ASP A 186 -4.69 2.21 21.66
CA ASP A 186 -3.48 1.79 20.94
C ASP A 186 -2.63 3.01 20.52
N ALA A 187 -3.29 4.09 20.09
CA ALA A 187 -2.60 5.35 19.77
C ALA A 187 -1.96 5.97 21.02
N ALA A 188 -2.67 5.96 22.17
CA ALA A 188 -2.14 6.49 23.42
C ALA A 188 -0.88 5.72 23.88
N ARG A 189 -0.88 4.39 23.76
CA ARG A 189 0.32 3.56 24.05
C ARG A 189 1.50 3.91 23.14
N MET A 190 1.25 4.11 21.85
CA MET A 190 2.31 4.55 20.94
C MET A 190 2.86 5.92 21.32
N ILE A 191 2.00 6.90 21.63
CA ILE A 191 2.41 8.25 22.05
C ILE A 191 3.24 8.17 23.32
N GLN A 192 2.80 7.39 24.32
CA GLN A 192 3.56 7.19 25.56
C GLN A 192 4.97 6.65 25.30
N ARG A 193 5.15 5.71 24.38
CA ARG A 193 6.46 5.19 24.01
C ARG A 193 7.32 6.22 23.28
N LEU A 194 6.69 7.09 22.47
CA LEU A 194 7.40 8.17 21.79
C LEU A 194 7.94 9.24 22.75
N GLU A 195 7.39 9.38 23.96
CA GLU A 195 7.90 10.27 25.00
C GLU A 195 9.38 9.97 25.38
N ALA A 196 9.84 8.74 25.17
CA ALA A 196 11.23 8.36 25.43
C ALA A 196 12.22 9.11 24.51
N ILE A 197 11.81 9.50 23.31
CA ILE A 197 12.64 10.23 22.34
C ILE A 197 12.18 11.68 22.13
N LEU A 198 10.94 11.99 22.47
CA LEU A 198 10.31 13.30 22.33
C LEU A 198 9.60 13.66 23.65
N PRO A 199 10.35 14.04 24.70
CA PRO A 199 9.76 14.39 25.99
C PRO A 199 8.78 15.57 25.88
N GLY A 200 7.57 15.44 26.44
CA GLY A 200 6.50 16.43 26.36
C GLY A 200 5.65 16.33 25.09
N LEU A 201 5.83 15.27 24.29
CA LEU A 201 5.10 15.06 23.05
C LEU A 201 3.59 15.12 23.25
N SER A 202 3.05 14.45 24.27
CA SER A 202 1.60 14.35 24.51
C SER A 202 0.92 15.71 24.62
N GLU A 203 1.58 16.66 25.26
CA GLU A 203 1.07 18.04 25.46
C GLU A 203 1.33 18.96 24.25
N ALA A 204 2.24 18.54 23.38
CA ALA A 204 2.62 19.29 22.19
C ALA A 204 1.83 18.92 20.94
N ILE A 205 1.01 17.87 20.98
CA ILE A 205 0.20 17.43 19.84
C ILE A 205 -0.88 18.47 19.54
N THR A 206 -0.83 19.06 18.35
CA THR A 206 -1.84 20.01 17.85
C THR A 206 -2.76 19.39 16.80
N HIS A 207 -2.34 18.28 16.20
CA HIS A 207 -3.11 17.51 15.23
C HIS A 207 -2.81 16.02 15.40
N LYS A 208 -3.86 15.17 15.33
CA LYS A 208 -3.73 13.72 15.44
C LYS A 208 -4.67 13.00 14.48
N GLU A 209 -4.10 12.20 13.60
CA GLU A 209 -4.83 11.22 12.80
C GLU A 209 -4.32 9.81 13.08
N ILE A 210 -5.24 8.86 13.14
CA ILE A 210 -4.93 7.46 13.44
C ILE A 210 -5.44 6.59 12.29
N GLY A 211 -4.52 5.90 11.61
CA GLY A 211 -4.82 4.88 10.60
C GLY A 211 -4.73 3.48 11.20
N THR A 212 -5.72 2.63 10.93
CA THR A 212 -5.76 1.23 11.34
C THR A 212 -5.72 0.33 10.11
N PRO A 213 -5.55 -0.99 10.23
CA PRO A 213 -5.71 -1.91 9.10
C PRO A 213 -7.02 -1.71 8.33
N ARG A 214 -8.12 -1.38 9.02
CA ARG A 214 -9.40 -1.03 8.36
C ARG A 214 -9.31 0.26 7.55
N SER A 215 -8.53 1.25 8.00
CA SER A 215 -8.27 2.48 7.24
C SER A 215 -7.49 2.18 5.95
N HIS A 216 -6.43 1.39 6.04
CA HIS A 216 -5.67 0.96 4.87
C HIS A 216 -6.52 0.16 3.88
N ARG A 217 -7.36 -0.76 4.37
CA ARG A 217 -8.31 -1.48 3.51
C ARG A 217 -9.28 -0.52 2.84
N ARG A 218 -9.87 0.42 3.59
CA ARG A 218 -10.88 1.34 3.08
C ARG A 218 -10.33 2.33 2.05
N PHE A 219 -9.21 2.99 2.38
CA PHE A 219 -8.70 4.10 1.56
C PHE A 219 -7.76 3.65 0.45
N LEU A 220 -7.01 2.57 0.65
CA LEU A 220 -6.03 2.07 -0.30
C LEU A 220 -6.53 0.85 -1.08
N GLY A 221 -7.69 0.30 -0.73
CA GLY A 221 -8.26 -0.87 -1.40
C GLY A 221 -7.41 -2.14 -1.27
N ARG A 222 -6.58 -2.24 -0.23
CA ARG A 222 -5.61 -3.33 -0.09
C ARG A 222 -6.20 -4.51 0.66
N PHE A 223 -5.93 -5.73 0.16
CA PHE A 223 -6.36 -6.96 0.82
C PHE A 223 -5.87 -7.01 2.27
N GLN A 224 -6.78 -7.12 3.23
CA GLN A 224 -6.51 -7.10 4.67
C GLN A 224 -5.68 -5.89 5.15
N GLY A 225 -5.66 -4.79 4.38
CA GLY A 225 -4.80 -3.64 4.65
C GLY A 225 -3.30 -3.92 4.50
N SER A 226 -2.92 -5.09 3.96
CA SER A 226 -1.54 -5.57 3.86
C SER A 226 -0.71 -4.81 2.81
N TYR A 227 0.60 -4.98 2.87
CA TYR A 227 1.58 -4.38 1.96
C TYR A 227 2.33 -5.43 1.14
N GLY A 228 1.58 -6.35 0.52
CA GLY A 228 2.10 -7.43 -0.28
C GLY A 228 2.29 -8.73 0.51
N PRO A 229 2.89 -9.77 -0.08
CA PRO A 229 3.16 -11.04 0.59
C PRO A 229 4.39 -10.96 1.49
N ILE A 230 4.46 -11.87 2.47
CA ILE A 230 5.64 -12.06 3.30
C ILE A 230 6.71 -12.82 2.48
N PRO A 231 7.86 -12.21 2.17
CA PRO A 231 8.91 -12.89 1.41
C PRO A 231 9.53 -14.08 2.16
N ALA A 232 9.59 -14.01 3.48
CA ALA A 232 10.21 -15.01 4.34
C ALA A 232 9.47 -16.37 4.37
N MET A 233 8.20 -16.40 3.95
CA MET A 233 7.45 -17.65 3.78
C MET A 233 7.86 -18.42 2.52
N GLN A 234 8.80 -17.90 1.76
CA GLN A 234 9.34 -18.52 0.57
C GLN A 234 10.71 -19.11 0.92
N LEU A 235 10.91 -20.36 0.56
CA LEU A 235 12.25 -20.93 0.60
C LEU A 235 13.16 -20.03 -0.25
N PRO A 236 14.22 -19.46 0.31
CA PRO A 236 15.09 -18.54 -0.41
C PRO A 236 15.51 -19.13 -1.76
N GLY A 237 15.22 -18.43 -2.85
CA GLY A 237 15.60 -18.82 -4.20
C GLY A 237 14.68 -19.82 -4.91
N LEU A 238 13.68 -20.43 -4.24
CA LEU A 238 12.83 -21.44 -4.87
C LEU A 238 11.46 -20.93 -5.32
N LEU A 239 10.94 -19.86 -4.73
CA LEU A 239 9.66 -19.26 -5.10
C LEU A 239 9.84 -17.74 -5.20
N PRO A 240 10.24 -17.23 -6.37
CA PRO A 240 10.30 -15.78 -6.58
C PRO A 240 8.89 -15.18 -6.49
N MET A 241 8.81 -13.92 -6.06
CA MET A 241 7.60 -13.14 -6.17
C MET A 241 7.01 -13.26 -7.58
N PRO A 242 5.67 -13.32 -7.74
CA PRO A 242 5.07 -13.46 -9.05
C PRO A 242 5.42 -12.26 -9.93
N PHE A 243 5.74 -12.54 -11.20
CA PHE A 243 5.98 -11.49 -12.19
C PHE A 243 4.67 -10.84 -12.67
N ASN A 244 4.79 -9.80 -13.47
CA ASN A 244 3.66 -9.00 -13.94
C ASN A 244 2.63 -9.78 -14.77
N ARG A 245 3.06 -10.77 -15.59
CA ARG A 245 2.10 -11.59 -16.35
C ARG A 245 1.25 -12.45 -15.43
N THR A 246 -0.04 -12.51 -15.75
CA THR A 246 -1.00 -13.37 -15.06
C THR A 246 -1.32 -14.62 -15.88
N GLY A 247 -2.19 -15.47 -15.34
CA GLY A 247 -2.75 -16.60 -16.10
C GLY A 247 -3.86 -16.20 -17.09
N VAL A 248 -4.35 -14.95 -17.03
CA VAL A 248 -5.31 -14.40 -17.99
C VAL A 248 -4.54 -13.61 -19.03
N LYS A 249 -4.76 -13.94 -20.32
CA LYS A 249 -4.13 -13.22 -21.42
C LYS A 249 -4.54 -11.75 -21.42
N HIS A 250 -3.62 -10.83 -21.70
CA HIS A 250 -3.84 -9.37 -21.72
C HIS A 250 -4.13 -8.73 -20.34
N LEU A 251 -4.08 -9.50 -19.24
CA LEU A 251 -4.15 -8.99 -17.88
C LEU A 251 -2.77 -9.07 -17.23
N TYR A 252 -2.32 -7.96 -16.67
CA TYR A 252 -1.06 -7.84 -15.94
C TYR A 252 -1.34 -7.35 -14.52
N CYS A 253 -0.46 -7.70 -13.58
CA CYS A 253 -0.45 -7.15 -12.23
C CYS A 253 0.84 -6.39 -11.97
N VAL A 254 0.74 -5.32 -11.18
CA VAL A 254 1.87 -4.49 -10.75
C VAL A 254 1.78 -4.20 -9.25
N GLY A 255 2.79 -3.56 -8.72
CA GLY A 255 2.82 -3.15 -7.32
C GLY A 255 3.50 -4.19 -6.42
N ASP A 256 3.26 -4.08 -5.15
CA ASP A 256 3.95 -4.83 -4.09
C ASP A 256 3.58 -6.31 -3.97
N SER A 257 2.48 -6.75 -4.57
CA SER A 257 2.15 -8.18 -4.69
C SER A 257 2.76 -8.85 -5.94
N CYS A 258 3.67 -8.14 -6.63
CA CYS A 258 4.47 -8.63 -7.76
C CYS A 258 5.95 -8.38 -7.48
N PHE A 259 6.83 -9.10 -8.22
CA PHE A 259 8.27 -8.86 -8.15
C PHE A 259 8.61 -7.39 -8.44
N PRO A 260 9.52 -6.76 -7.68
CA PRO A 260 10.32 -7.32 -6.59
C PRO A 260 9.69 -7.24 -5.18
N GLY A 261 8.49 -6.68 -5.00
CA GLY A 261 7.78 -6.68 -3.73
C GLY A 261 7.53 -5.28 -3.16
N GLN A 262 7.71 -5.13 -1.85
CA GLN A 262 7.36 -3.92 -1.10
C GLN A 262 8.40 -2.79 -1.23
N GLY A 263 7.93 -1.58 -0.97
CA GLY A 263 8.73 -0.37 -0.94
C GLY A 263 8.67 0.45 -2.23
N LEU A 264 8.95 1.74 -2.10
CA LEU A 264 8.81 2.70 -3.21
C LEU A 264 9.61 2.28 -4.45
N ASN A 265 10.88 1.90 -4.26
CA ASN A 265 11.75 1.50 -5.37
C ASN A 265 11.25 0.21 -6.04
N ALA A 266 10.79 -0.74 -5.23
CA ALA A 266 10.29 -2.02 -5.72
C ALA A 266 8.99 -1.86 -6.53
N VAL A 267 8.03 -1.07 -6.03
CA VAL A 267 6.77 -0.86 -6.76
C VAL A 267 6.98 -0.02 -8.04
N ALA A 268 7.90 0.93 -8.01
CA ALA A 268 8.29 1.70 -9.20
C ALA A 268 8.93 0.78 -10.26
N PHE A 269 9.84 -0.11 -9.84
CA PHE A 269 10.43 -1.11 -10.73
C PHE A 269 9.38 -2.08 -11.28
N SER A 270 8.43 -2.52 -10.46
CA SER A 270 7.32 -3.38 -10.91
C SER A 270 6.52 -2.71 -12.02
N GLY A 271 6.23 -1.40 -11.90
CA GLY A 271 5.56 -0.62 -12.94
C GLY A 271 6.40 -0.51 -14.22
N PHE A 272 7.68 -0.19 -14.08
CA PHE A 272 8.63 -0.13 -15.19
C PHE A 272 8.74 -1.46 -15.95
N ALA A 273 8.95 -2.56 -15.22
CA ALA A 273 9.06 -3.89 -15.82
C ALA A 273 7.76 -4.30 -16.53
N CYS A 274 6.60 -3.93 -15.97
CA CYS A 274 5.31 -4.17 -16.59
C CYS A 274 5.16 -3.38 -17.91
N ALA A 275 5.53 -2.11 -17.93
CA ALA A 275 5.46 -1.28 -19.13
C ALA A 275 6.30 -1.89 -20.27
N HIS A 276 7.54 -2.32 -19.99
CA HIS A 276 8.37 -3.03 -20.95
C HIS A 276 7.74 -4.35 -21.42
N ARG A 277 7.15 -5.11 -20.51
CA ARG A 277 6.46 -6.37 -20.85
C ARG A 277 5.26 -6.13 -21.77
N VAL A 278 4.44 -5.13 -21.44
CA VAL A 278 3.27 -4.76 -22.27
C VAL A 278 3.72 -4.25 -23.63
N GLY A 279 4.77 -3.44 -23.69
CA GLY A 279 5.36 -2.97 -24.94
C GLY A 279 5.80 -4.13 -25.83
N ALA A 280 6.55 -5.08 -25.28
CA ALA A 280 6.97 -6.28 -26.01
C ALA A 280 5.77 -7.12 -26.51
N ASP A 281 4.74 -7.29 -25.66
CA ASP A 281 3.53 -8.06 -26.01
C ASP A 281 2.64 -7.31 -27.04
N LEU A 282 2.88 -6.03 -27.29
CA LEU A 282 2.29 -5.23 -28.37
C LEU A 282 3.16 -5.14 -29.61
N GLY A 283 4.33 -5.79 -29.63
CA GLY A 283 5.30 -5.71 -30.72
C GLY A 283 6.05 -4.37 -30.80
N LEU A 284 5.99 -3.56 -29.74
CA LEU A 284 6.74 -2.32 -29.65
C LEU A 284 8.18 -2.60 -29.21
N ASN A 285 9.14 -1.85 -29.76
CA ASN A 285 10.50 -1.87 -29.24
C ASN A 285 10.59 -0.95 -28.03
N PRO A 286 10.65 -1.47 -26.78
CA PRO A 286 10.67 -0.64 -25.59
C PRO A 286 11.95 0.20 -25.46
N TRP A 287 12.98 -0.11 -26.22
CA TRP A 287 14.26 0.63 -26.27
C TRP A 287 14.29 1.73 -27.34
N ALA A 288 13.28 1.79 -28.20
CA ALA A 288 13.10 2.81 -29.20
C ALA A 288 12.19 3.96 -28.74
N LEU A 289 12.04 4.17 -27.42
CA LEU A 289 11.32 5.32 -26.90
C LEU A 289 12.07 6.60 -27.28
N PRO A 290 11.40 7.60 -27.86
CA PRO A 290 12.04 8.88 -28.12
C PRO A 290 12.57 9.48 -26.84
N ALA A 291 13.76 10.06 -26.92
CA ALA A 291 14.45 10.74 -25.81
C ALA A 291 13.64 11.95 -25.28
#